data_c7e644a6fdc76491c776b2538b6578ea
#
_entry.id   c7e644a6fdc76491c776b2538b6578ea
#
_cell.length_a   1.000
_cell.length_b   1.000
_cell.length_c   1.000
_cell.angle_alpha   90.00
_cell.angle_beta   90.00
_cell.angle_gamma   90.00
#
_symmetry.space_group_name_H-M   'P 1'
#
loop_
_entity.id
_entity.type
_entity.pdbx_description
1 polymer ?
#
loop_
_entity_poly.entity_id
_entity_poly.type
_entity_poly.pdbx_seq_one_letter_code
_entity_poly.pdbx_strand_id
1 'polypeptide(L)'
;QINIVLKENANDLNEVVVIGYGQVKKSDLTSSISAIKGDKLEKLSTGNVMNALQGQVNGVQVSGAGGPGSSPRVIIRGVTTVNGSDPLYVVDGMPVGNNINFLNQNDIESMQVLKDASASAIYGTRASNGVVLITTKKGKKGEAKFNASATVGLQTLAKQKMAGSKEYKQVFDARYANDGNVSPFKGTDEVYTDWWKECLNDVAVQQNYDLSFSGGTDKLIYSGSIGYYKQDSQYKVGQW
;
A
#
# COMPACT_ATOMS: atom_id res chain seq x y z
N GLN A 1 45.87 16.31 8.89
CA GLN A 1 44.89 15.95 9.94
C GLN A 1 43.57 16.47 9.49
N ILE A 2 42.60 15.56 9.27
CA ILE A 2 41.21 15.92 8.94
C ILE A 2 40.47 15.95 10.26
N ASN A 3 40.04 17.13 10.70
CA ASN A 3 39.17 17.28 11.85
C ASN A 3 37.72 17.09 11.41
N ILE A 4 37.15 15.94 11.74
CA ILE A 4 35.73 15.67 11.54
C ILE A 4 34.99 16.13 12.80
N VAL A 5 34.22 17.21 12.67
CA VAL A 5 33.31 17.67 13.72
C VAL A 5 31.97 16.99 13.49
N LEU A 6 31.63 16.02 14.34
CA LEU A 6 30.30 15.42 14.37
C LEU A 6 29.34 16.43 15.03
N LYS A 7 28.36 16.94 14.27
CA LYS A 7 27.23 17.67 14.82
C LYS A 7 26.20 16.65 15.30
N GLU A 8 25.89 16.68 16.60
CA GLU A 8 24.73 15.99 17.14
C GLU A 8 23.45 16.51 16.47
N ASN A 9 22.69 15.62 15.88
CA ASN A 9 21.39 15.96 15.31
C ASN A 9 20.33 15.87 16.42
N ALA A 10 20.21 16.93 17.19
CA ALA A 10 19.30 17.02 18.35
C ALA A 10 17.80 17.00 17.99
N ASN A 11 17.44 16.91 16.70
CA ASN A 11 16.06 16.97 16.26
C ASN A 11 15.28 15.64 16.37
N ASP A 12 15.96 14.51 16.61
CA ASP A 12 15.29 13.20 16.68
C ASP A 12 14.76 12.84 18.08
N LEU A 13 15.13 13.61 19.11
CA LEU A 13 14.84 13.29 20.53
C LEU A 13 13.42 13.69 20.99
N ASN A 14 12.69 14.47 20.23
CA ASN A 14 11.36 14.97 20.61
C ASN A 14 10.20 14.37 19.77
N GLU A 15 10.46 13.33 18.99
CA GLU A 15 9.39 12.66 18.26
C GLU A 15 8.46 11.94 19.25
N VAL A 16 7.23 12.42 19.36
CA VAL A 16 6.20 11.84 20.22
C VAL A 16 5.43 10.80 19.43
N VAL A 17 5.32 9.61 19.97
CA VAL A 17 4.58 8.49 19.41
C VAL A 17 3.27 8.36 20.17
N VAL A 18 2.16 8.33 19.45
CA VAL A 18 0.84 8.05 20.04
C VAL A 18 0.69 6.55 20.18
N ILE A 19 0.68 6.03 21.41
CA ILE A 19 0.48 4.60 21.69
C ILE A 19 -0.78 4.45 22.54
N GLY A 20 -1.74 3.70 22.02
CA GLY A 20 -2.99 3.43 22.75
C GLY A 20 -3.72 4.71 23.13
N TYR A 21 -3.89 4.92 24.41
CA TYR A 21 -4.59 6.10 24.97
C TYR A 21 -3.66 7.23 25.41
N GLY A 22 -2.34 7.15 25.08
CA GLY A 22 -1.36 8.12 25.55
C GLY A 22 -0.32 8.50 24.49
N GLN A 23 0.40 9.58 24.78
CA GLN A 23 1.55 10.01 24.00
C GLN A 23 2.82 9.66 24.79
N VAL A 24 3.72 8.90 24.17
CA VAL A 24 5.00 8.53 24.76
C VAL A 24 6.13 9.02 23.86
N LYS A 25 7.21 9.52 24.45
CA LYS A 25 8.38 9.91 23.65
C LYS A 25 8.99 8.66 23.01
N LYS A 26 9.41 8.78 21.76
CA LYS A 26 10.07 7.68 21.02
C LYS A 26 11.31 7.15 21.75
N SER A 27 12.02 8.01 22.46
CA SER A 27 13.18 7.66 23.31
C SER A 27 12.84 6.70 24.45
N ASP A 28 11.60 6.76 24.94
CA ASP A 28 11.16 5.98 26.11
C ASP A 28 10.62 4.61 25.71
N LEU A 29 10.56 4.34 24.39
CA LEU A 29 10.11 3.09 23.83
C LEU A 29 11.31 2.19 23.54
N THR A 30 11.47 1.15 24.35
CA THR A 30 12.50 0.11 24.14
C THR A 30 12.19 -0.84 23.00
N SER A 31 11.03 -0.68 22.35
CA SER A 31 10.53 -1.58 21.31
C SER A 31 10.84 -1.06 19.90
N SER A 32 10.99 -2.00 18.96
CA SER A 32 11.26 -1.69 17.55
C SER A 32 10.02 -1.09 16.88
N ILE A 33 9.92 0.24 16.88
CA ILE A 33 8.88 1.00 16.19
C ILE A 33 9.45 1.57 14.91
N SER A 34 8.76 1.32 13.81
CA SER A 34 9.07 1.97 12.53
C SER A 34 8.00 3.00 12.22
N ALA A 35 8.39 4.24 12.03
CA ALA A 35 7.49 5.35 11.72
C ALA A 35 7.73 5.87 10.31
N ILE A 36 6.66 6.19 9.60
CA ILE A 36 6.65 6.86 8.31
C ILE A 36 5.89 8.16 8.48
N LYS A 37 6.49 9.26 8.07
CA LYS A 37 5.86 10.60 8.10
C LYS A 37 4.95 10.78 6.89
N GLY A 38 3.87 11.56 7.04
CA GLY A 38 2.91 11.86 6.00
C GLY A 38 3.53 12.43 4.73
N ASP A 39 4.54 13.31 4.84
CA ASP A 39 5.24 13.89 3.69
C ASP A 39 5.88 12.85 2.75
N LYS A 40 6.28 11.69 3.31
CA LYS A 40 6.77 10.57 2.48
C LYS A 40 5.62 9.81 1.84
N LEU A 41 4.49 9.70 2.54
CA LEU A 41 3.29 9.03 2.04
C LEU A 41 2.67 9.81 0.87
N GLU A 42 2.57 11.12 0.97
CA GLU A 42 2.00 11.99 -0.08
C GLU A 42 2.74 11.89 -1.42
N LYS A 43 4.06 11.64 -1.38
CA LYS A 43 4.89 11.48 -2.57
C LYS A 43 4.67 10.15 -3.29
N LEU A 44 4.08 9.18 -2.61
CA LEU A 44 3.79 7.87 -3.17
C LEU A 44 2.37 7.90 -3.75
N SER A 45 2.24 8.09 -5.06
CA SER A 45 0.93 8.06 -5.74
C SER A 45 0.39 6.62 -5.79
N THR A 46 -0.01 6.10 -4.63
CA THR A 46 -0.60 4.77 -4.52
C THR A 46 -2.08 4.87 -4.24
N GLY A 47 -2.89 4.05 -4.89
CA GLY A 47 -4.34 4.05 -4.68
C GLY A 47 -4.80 3.50 -3.33
N ASN A 48 -3.87 2.99 -2.52
CA ASN A 48 -4.16 2.44 -1.20
C ASN A 48 -3.03 2.76 -0.23
N VAL A 49 -3.40 3.25 0.94
CA VAL A 49 -2.48 3.64 2.01
C VAL A 49 -1.53 2.51 2.41
N MET A 50 -1.99 1.25 2.36
CA MET A 50 -1.16 0.10 2.72
C MET A 50 -0.03 -0.14 1.73
N ASN A 51 -0.21 0.17 0.45
CA ASN A 51 0.87 0.05 -0.54
C ASN A 51 2.05 0.99 -0.22
N ALA A 52 1.78 2.10 0.46
CA ALA A 52 2.81 3.03 0.90
C ALA A 52 3.75 2.46 1.97
N LEU A 53 3.37 1.38 2.67
CA LEU A 53 4.25 0.65 3.59
C LEU A 53 5.28 -0.22 2.87
N GLN A 54 5.03 -0.57 1.61
CA GLN A 54 5.88 -1.49 0.86
C GLN A 54 7.30 -0.94 0.70
N GLY A 55 8.28 -1.69 1.18
CA GLY A 55 9.69 -1.31 1.12
C GLY A 55 10.11 -0.16 2.05
N GLN A 56 9.18 0.47 2.79
CA GLN A 56 9.47 1.56 3.72
C GLN A 56 9.73 1.08 5.15
N VAL A 57 9.25 -0.09 5.50
CA VAL A 57 9.31 -0.62 6.86
C VAL A 57 9.94 -2.01 6.87
N ASN A 58 11.08 -2.16 7.54
CA ASN A 58 11.75 -3.44 7.68
C ASN A 58 10.85 -4.45 8.40
N GLY A 59 10.80 -5.70 7.91
CA GLY A 59 9.99 -6.77 8.50
C GLY A 59 8.49 -6.65 8.24
N VAL A 60 8.09 -5.77 7.32
CA VAL A 60 6.70 -5.68 6.82
C VAL A 60 6.69 -6.08 5.36
N GLN A 61 5.91 -7.09 5.06
CA GLN A 61 5.65 -7.54 3.71
C GLN A 61 4.25 -7.06 3.29
N VAL A 62 4.20 -6.35 2.16
CA VAL A 62 2.94 -5.94 1.54
C VAL A 62 2.83 -6.67 0.21
N SER A 63 1.84 -7.51 0.08
CA SER A 63 1.52 -8.18 -1.18
C SER A 63 0.37 -7.45 -1.86
N GLY A 64 0.57 -7.17 -3.15
CA GLY A 64 -0.38 -6.40 -3.94
C GLY A 64 -1.79 -6.98 -3.92
N ALA A 65 -2.75 -6.10 -3.96
CA ALA A 65 -4.14 -6.46 -4.16
C ALA A 65 -4.38 -6.94 -5.60
N GLY A 66 -5.25 -7.91 -5.77
CA GLY A 66 -5.50 -8.54 -7.08
C GLY A 66 -6.20 -7.65 -8.11
N GLY A 67 -6.76 -6.52 -7.73
CA GLY A 67 -7.49 -5.62 -8.64
C GLY A 67 -7.89 -4.30 -8.01
N PRO A 68 -8.53 -3.41 -8.77
CA PRO A 68 -9.03 -2.13 -8.27
C PRO A 68 -9.93 -2.30 -7.06
N GLY A 69 -9.75 -1.45 -6.05
CA GLY A 69 -10.56 -1.47 -4.83
C GLY A 69 -10.24 -2.58 -3.83
N SER A 70 -9.37 -3.54 -4.17
CA SER A 70 -8.94 -4.56 -3.23
C SER A 70 -7.85 -4.03 -2.29
N SER A 71 -7.91 -4.49 -1.02
CA SER A 71 -6.89 -4.15 -0.04
C SER A 71 -5.68 -5.05 -0.17
N PRO A 72 -4.46 -4.50 -0.21
CA PRO A 72 -3.25 -5.30 -0.16
C PRO A 72 -3.17 -6.03 1.19
N ARG A 73 -2.61 -7.22 1.17
CA ARG A 73 -2.34 -7.99 2.39
C ARG A 73 -1.04 -7.49 3.01
N VAL A 74 -1.11 -7.14 4.29
CA VAL A 74 0.05 -6.71 5.08
C VAL A 74 0.39 -7.81 6.08
N ILE A 75 1.66 -8.21 6.11
CA ILE A 75 2.17 -9.23 7.05
C ILE A 75 3.36 -8.64 7.77
N ILE A 76 3.34 -8.72 9.11
CA ILE A 76 4.42 -8.24 9.97
C ILE A 76 5.18 -9.45 10.51
N ARG A 77 6.52 -9.51 10.27
CA ARG A 77 7.42 -10.59 10.71
C ARG A 77 7.05 -12.00 10.21
N GLY A 78 6.31 -12.07 9.09
CA GLY A 78 5.94 -13.35 8.49
C GLY A 78 4.58 -13.89 8.94
N VAL A 79 4.21 -15.04 8.37
CA VAL A 79 2.94 -15.71 8.69
C VAL A 79 3.09 -16.45 10.01
N THR A 80 2.35 -16.04 11.02
CA THR A 80 2.42 -16.59 12.39
C THR A 80 1.35 -17.63 12.64
N THR A 81 0.20 -17.54 11.95
CA THR A 81 -0.94 -18.44 12.15
C THR A 81 -1.60 -18.83 10.83
N VAL A 82 -2.26 -19.99 10.82
CA VAL A 82 -3.06 -20.47 9.69
C VAL A 82 -4.38 -19.69 9.57
N ASN A 83 -4.88 -19.14 10.67
CA ASN A 83 -6.20 -18.50 10.74
C ASN A 83 -6.19 -17.00 10.39
N GLY A 84 -5.11 -16.50 9.79
CA GLY A 84 -4.97 -15.10 9.41
C GLY A 84 -3.78 -14.44 10.10
N SER A 85 -3.01 -13.67 9.32
CA SER A 85 -1.80 -12.99 9.79
C SER A 85 -1.90 -11.48 9.58
N ASP A 86 -3.12 -10.96 9.41
CA ASP A 86 -3.36 -9.53 9.22
C ASP A 86 -3.10 -8.78 10.53
N PRO A 87 -2.41 -7.64 10.49
CA PRO A 87 -2.19 -6.82 11.67
C PRO A 87 -3.48 -6.12 12.11
N LEU A 88 -3.50 -5.66 13.34
CA LEU A 88 -4.57 -4.77 13.82
C LEU A 88 -4.30 -3.35 13.32
N TYR A 89 -5.30 -2.75 12.69
CA TYR A 89 -5.25 -1.33 12.31
C TYR A 89 -5.92 -0.48 13.37
N VAL A 90 -5.24 0.59 13.77
CA VAL A 90 -5.72 1.56 14.75
C VAL A 90 -5.61 2.95 14.14
N VAL A 91 -6.74 3.63 13.99
CA VAL A 91 -6.82 4.98 13.42
C VAL A 91 -7.21 5.95 14.54
N ASP A 92 -6.35 6.92 14.81
CA ASP A 92 -6.52 7.91 15.89
C ASP A 92 -6.88 7.30 17.26
N GLY A 93 -6.29 6.14 17.57
CA GLY A 93 -6.52 5.40 18.80
C GLY A 93 -7.70 4.43 18.76
N MET A 94 -8.50 4.42 17.70
CA MET A 94 -9.65 3.51 17.57
C MET A 94 -9.27 2.30 16.70
N PRO A 95 -9.45 1.06 17.21
CA PRO A 95 -9.26 -0.13 16.40
C PRO A 95 -10.33 -0.19 15.30
N VAL A 96 -9.87 -0.33 14.06
CA VAL A 96 -10.70 -0.51 12.87
C VAL A 96 -10.53 -1.93 12.31
N GLY A 97 -11.43 -2.35 11.44
CA GLY A 97 -11.30 -3.65 10.76
C GLY A 97 -10.15 -3.65 9.74
N ASN A 98 -10.04 -4.76 9.00
CA ASN A 98 -8.95 -4.97 8.03
C ASN A 98 -9.06 -4.10 6.77
N ASN A 99 -10.19 -3.43 6.55
CA ASN A 99 -10.39 -2.55 5.41
C ASN A 99 -10.26 -1.09 5.83
N ILE A 100 -9.16 -0.45 5.40
CA ILE A 100 -8.89 0.97 5.62
C ILE A 100 -8.88 1.77 4.31
N ASN A 101 -9.55 1.26 3.26
CA ASN A 101 -9.65 1.95 1.96
C ASN A 101 -10.40 3.28 2.04
N PHE A 102 -11.13 3.52 3.15
CA PHE A 102 -11.80 4.80 3.38
C PHE A 102 -10.84 5.94 3.75
N LEU A 103 -9.59 5.61 4.13
CA LEU A 103 -8.60 6.62 4.48
C LEU A 103 -7.94 7.17 3.24
N ASN A 104 -7.95 8.49 3.13
CA ASN A 104 -7.18 9.18 2.13
C ASN A 104 -5.71 9.30 2.59
N GLN A 105 -4.78 8.99 1.70
CA GLN A 105 -3.35 9.08 1.97
C GLN A 105 -2.91 10.49 2.35
N ASN A 106 -3.54 11.51 1.77
CA ASN A 106 -3.24 12.91 2.04
C ASN A 106 -3.69 13.40 3.43
N ASP A 107 -4.61 12.66 4.08
CA ASP A 107 -5.09 12.98 5.43
C ASP A 107 -4.24 12.37 6.54
N ILE A 108 -3.21 11.59 6.20
CA ILE A 108 -2.37 10.91 7.18
C ILE A 108 -1.20 11.82 7.60
N GLU A 109 -1.06 12.02 8.90
CA GLU A 109 0.08 12.72 9.50
C GLU A 109 1.28 11.76 9.69
N SER A 110 1.00 10.53 10.15
CA SER A 110 2.03 9.50 10.33
C SER A 110 1.43 8.10 10.39
N MET A 111 2.24 7.12 10.00
CA MET A 111 1.97 5.70 10.19
C MET A 111 3.09 5.07 10.99
N GLN A 112 2.74 4.23 11.96
CA GLN A 112 3.69 3.55 12.81
C GLN A 112 3.37 2.06 12.85
N VAL A 113 4.39 1.22 12.81
CA VAL A 113 4.22 -0.23 12.86
C VAL A 113 4.85 -0.75 14.15
N LEU A 114 3.99 -1.27 15.03
CA LEU A 114 4.38 -1.96 16.25
C LEU A 114 4.57 -3.44 15.93
N LYS A 115 5.81 -3.88 15.95
CA LYS A 115 6.17 -5.24 15.56
C LYS A 115 6.31 -6.17 16.77
N ASP A 116 6.59 -5.59 17.93
CA ASP A 116 6.89 -6.35 19.15
C ASP A 116 5.64 -6.54 20.02
N ALA A 117 5.54 -7.70 20.65
CA ALA A 117 4.42 -8.04 21.53
C ALA A 117 4.28 -7.06 22.70
N SER A 118 5.39 -6.56 23.25
CA SER A 118 5.38 -5.57 24.34
C SER A 118 4.70 -4.25 23.93
N ALA A 119 4.98 -3.77 22.73
CA ALA A 119 4.37 -2.54 22.21
C ALA A 119 2.90 -2.74 21.82
N SER A 120 2.55 -3.95 21.38
CA SER A 120 1.19 -4.29 20.96
C SER A 120 0.29 -4.77 22.10
N ALA A 121 0.85 -5.08 23.27
CA ALA A 121 0.11 -5.62 24.43
C ALA A 121 -1.07 -4.75 24.89
N ILE A 122 -0.98 -3.43 24.69
CA ILE A 122 -2.04 -2.48 25.04
C ILE A 122 -3.34 -2.77 24.26
N TYR A 123 -3.22 -3.37 23.07
CA TYR A 123 -4.35 -3.69 22.19
C TYR A 123 -4.86 -5.14 22.37
N GLY A 124 -4.29 -5.88 23.33
CA GLY A 124 -4.71 -7.24 23.69
C GLY A 124 -4.38 -8.30 22.64
N THR A 125 -5.08 -9.42 22.69
CA THR A 125 -4.84 -10.59 21.81
C THR A 125 -5.03 -10.31 20.32
N ARG A 126 -5.85 -9.34 19.95
CA ARG A 126 -6.04 -8.92 18.56
C ARG A 126 -4.78 -8.34 17.90
N ALA A 127 -3.82 -7.93 18.71
CA ALA A 127 -2.55 -7.36 18.28
C ALA A 127 -1.41 -8.39 18.14
N SER A 128 -1.70 -9.68 18.25
CA SER A 128 -0.70 -10.76 18.18
C SER A 128 0.11 -10.76 16.87
N ASN A 129 -0.49 -10.32 15.78
CA ASN A 129 0.15 -10.21 14.46
C ASN A 129 0.80 -8.84 14.21
N GLY A 130 0.93 -8.00 15.26
CA GLY A 130 1.40 -6.63 15.17
C GLY A 130 0.26 -5.61 15.00
N VAL A 131 0.63 -4.34 15.12
CA VAL A 131 -0.32 -3.21 15.03
C VAL A 131 0.21 -2.16 14.07
N VAL A 132 -0.67 -1.65 13.21
CA VAL A 132 -0.42 -0.48 12.38
C VAL A 132 -1.21 0.69 12.94
N LEU A 133 -0.50 1.65 13.53
CA LEU A 133 -1.08 2.88 14.04
C LEU A 133 -1.08 3.93 12.95
N ILE A 134 -2.23 4.54 12.72
CA ILE A 134 -2.42 5.59 11.74
C ILE A 134 -2.90 6.82 12.48
N THR A 135 -2.16 7.91 12.37
CA THR A 135 -2.54 9.21 12.93
C THR A 135 -2.93 10.11 11.78
N THR A 136 -4.14 10.66 11.85
CA THR A 136 -4.63 11.61 10.84
C THR A 136 -4.20 13.03 11.15
N LYS A 137 -4.14 13.87 10.12
CA LYS A 137 -3.84 15.29 10.24
C LYS A 137 -4.96 15.99 11.02
N LYS A 138 -4.60 16.65 12.08
CA LYS A 138 -5.52 17.44 12.89
C LYS A 138 -5.32 18.93 12.61
N GLY A 139 -6.38 19.69 12.76
CA GLY A 139 -6.28 21.14 12.74
C GLY A 139 -5.26 21.63 13.80
N LYS A 140 -4.56 22.69 13.48
CA LYS A 140 -3.63 23.36 14.40
C LYS A 140 -4.06 24.81 14.55
N LYS A 141 -3.78 25.39 15.72
CA LYS A 141 -3.97 26.82 15.94
C LYS A 141 -3.17 27.61 14.90
N GLY A 142 -3.79 28.57 14.26
CA GLY A 142 -3.20 29.42 13.24
C GLY A 142 -4.18 29.74 12.13
N GLU A 143 -3.68 30.39 11.09
CA GLU A 143 -4.45 30.76 9.91
C GLU A 143 -5.03 29.54 9.19
N ALA A 144 -6.16 29.75 8.52
CA ALA A 144 -6.77 28.72 7.70
C ALA A 144 -5.86 28.32 6.53
N LYS A 145 -5.57 27.03 6.43
CA LYS A 145 -4.79 26.45 5.34
C LYS A 145 -5.71 25.60 4.46
N PHE A 146 -5.60 25.84 3.16
CA PHE A 146 -6.32 25.07 2.15
C PHE A 146 -5.29 24.31 1.31
N ASN A 147 -5.50 23.02 1.12
CA ASN A 147 -4.69 22.22 0.23
C ASN A 147 -5.62 21.56 -0.79
N ALA A 148 -5.23 21.61 -2.05
CA ALA A 148 -5.90 20.91 -3.13
C ALA A 148 -4.86 20.10 -3.88
N SER A 149 -5.15 18.83 -4.16
CA SER A 149 -4.32 17.97 -4.97
C SER A 149 -5.13 17.27 -6.04
N ALA A 150 -4.54 17.09 -7.21
CA ALA A 150 -5.10 16.33 -8.31
C ALA A 150 -4.00 15.45 -8.91
N THR A 151 -4.25 14.15 -8.95
CA THR A 151 -3.32 13.18 -9.54
C THR A 151 -4.03 12.33 -10.56
N VAL A 152 -3.45 12.24 -11.76
CA VAL A 152 -3.91 11.34 -12.82
C VAL A 152 -2.77 10.39 -13.15
N GLY A 153 -3.02 9.09 -13.01
CA GLY A 153 -2.09 8.02 -13.32
C GLY A 153 -2.56 7.19 -14.51
N LEU A 154 -1.63 6.81 -15.37
CA LEU A 154 -1.87 5.88 -16.46
C LEU A 154 -1.18 4.56 -16.10
N GLN A 155 -1.96 3.50 -15.99
CA GLN A 155 -1.46 2.16 -15.67
C GLN A 155 -1.45 1.31 -16.93
N THR A 156 -0.31 0.72 -17.24
CA THR A 156 -0.13 -0.23 -18.34
C THR A 156 0.43 -1.53 -17.81
N LEU A 157 -0.01 -2.65 -18.38
CA LEU A 157 0.59 -3.96 -18.08
C LEU A 157 1.79 -4.21 -18.99
N ALA A 158 2.88 -4.69 -18.40
CA ALA A 158 4.00 -5.21 -19.16
C ALA A 158 3.55 -6.54 -19.83
N LYS A 159 3.18 -6.45 -21.10
CA LYS A 159 2.75 -7.63 -21.87
C LYS A 159 3.98 -8.45 -22.24
N GLN A 160 3.97 -9.73 -21.90
CA GLN A 160 4.94 -10.68 -22.41
C GLN A 160 4.51 -11.20 -23.78
N LYS A 161 5.44 -11.27 -24.71
CA LYS A 161 5.19 -11.91 -26.00
C LYS A 161 4.94 -13.39 -25.79
N MET A 162 3.75 -13.85 -26.08
CA MET A 162 3.40 -15.26 -26.04
C MET A 162 3.67 -15.90 -27.40
N ALA A 163 3.99 -17.18 -27.40
CA ALA A 163 4.14 -17.96 -28.62
C ALA A 163 2.80 -18.01 -29.37
N GLY A 164 2.83 -17.76 -30.66
CA GLY A 164 1.70 -17.92 -31.53
C GLY A 164 1.41 -19.40 -31.82
N SER A 165 0.32 -19.68 -32.54
CA SER A 165 -0.07 -21.05 -32.89
C SER A 165 1.02 -21.77 -33.65
N LYS A 166 1.72 -21.08 -34.53
CA LYS A 166 2.83 -21.61 -35.32
C LYS A 166 4.04 -22.02 -34.46
N GLU A 167 4.48 -21.12 -33.60
CA GLU A 167 5.60 -21.40 -32.70
C GLU A 167 5.23 -22.51 -31.70
N TYR A 168 4.00 -22.48 -31.16
CA TYR A 168 3.50 -23.53 -30.27
C TYR A 168 3.52 -24.89 -30.95
N LYS A 169 3.00 -24.97 -32.17
CA LYS A 169 3.00 -26.20 -32.96
C LYS A 169 4.41 -26.74 -33.20
N GLN A 170 5.34 -25.88 -33.59
CA GLN A 170 6.74 -26.27 -33.81
C GLN A 170 7.37 -26.89 -32.57
N VAL A 171 7.19 -26.25 -31.38
CA VAL A 171 7.73 -26.77 -30.12
C VAL A 171 7.06 -28.10 -29.75
N PHE A 172 5.76 -28.20 -29.95
CA PHE A 172 4.98 -29.40 -29.65
C PHE A 172 5.39 -30.58 -30.53
N ASP A 173 5.49 -30.36 -31.84
CA ASP A 173 5.90 -31.39 -32.82
C ASP A 173 7.35 -31.84 -32.56
N ALA A 174 8.28 -30.90 -32.25
CA ALA A 174 9.67 -31.22 -31.92
C ALA A 174 9.77 -32.09 -30.67
N ARG A 175 8.95 -31.83 -29.66
CA ARG A 175 8.91 -32.64 -28.42
C ARG A 175 8.52 -34.08 -28.73
N TYR A 176 7.47 -34.29 -29.50
CA TYR A 176 7.04 -35.63 -29.86
C TYR A 176 8.03 -36.38 -30.77
N ALA A 177 8.65 -35.65 -31.70
CA ALA A 177 9.69 -36.21 -32.55
C ALA A 177 10.92 -36.69 -31.77
N ASN A 178 11.33 -35.93 -30.71
CA ASN A 178 12.43 -36.32 -29.82
C ASN A 178 12.11 -37.63 -29.06
N ASP A 179 10.82 -37.86 -28.73
CA ASP A 179 10.36 -39.08 -28.05
C ASP A 179 10.09 -40.23 -29.03
N GLY A 180 10.39 -40.05 -30.35
CA GLY A 180 10.13 -41.03 -31.38
C GLY A 180 8.65 -41.24 -31.73
N ASN A 181 7.80 -40.31 -31.32
CA ASN A 181 6.34 -40.38 -31.49
C ASN A 181 5.87 -39.37 -32.56
N VAL A 182 4.69 -39.64 -33.11
CA VAL A 182 4.00 -38.70 -34.01
C VAL A 182 3.18 -37.73 -33.16
N SER A 183 3.31 -36.45 -33.47
CA SER A 183 2.56 -35.41 -32.77
C SER A 183 1.04 -35.58 -32.95
N PRO A 184 0.26 -35.63 -31.87
CA PRO A 184 -1.20 -35.68 -31.95
C PRO A 184 -1.82 -34.30 -32.18
N PHE A 185 -1.03 -33.25 -32.37
CA PHE A 185 -1.53 -31.91 -32.57
C PHE A 185 -2.34 -31.77 -33.85
N LYS A 186 -3.64 -31.54 -33.68
CA LYS A 186 -4.60 -31.39 -34.79
C LYS A 186 -4.95 -29.93 -35.08
N GLY A 187 -4.33 -28.96 -34.38
CA GLY A 187 -4.56 -27.54 -34.57
C GLY A 187 -3.99 -27.02 -35.89
N THR A 188 -4.59 -25.96 -36.42
CA THR A 188 -4.09 -25.25 -37.60
C THR A 188 -3.18 -24.10 -37.18
N ASP A 189 -2.23 -23.75 -38.04
CA ASP A 189 -1.32 -22.63 -37.83
C ASP A 189 -2.01 -21.26 -37.99
N GLU A 190 -3.25 -21.25 -38.44
CA GLU A 190 -3.99 -20.08 -38.90
C GLU A 190 -4.83 -19.43 -37.78
N VAL A 191 -5.14 -20.19 -36.72
CA VAL A 191 -5.99 -19.69 -35.62
C VAL A 191 -5.12 -19.24 -34.47
N TYR A 192 -5.10 -17.93 -34.25
CA TYR A 192 -4.42 -17.33 -33.12
C TYR A 192 -5.33 -16.28 -32.48
N THR A 193 -5.57 -16.42 -31.17
CA THR A 193 -6.29 -15.43 -30.39
C THR A 193 -5.30 -14.75 -29.44
N ASP A 194 -5.14 -13.45 -29.57
CA ASP A 194 -4.36 -12.65 -28.64
C ASP A 194 -5.19 -12.36 -27.39
N TRP A 195 -5.09 -13.24 -26.41
CA TRP A 195 -5.82 -13.12 -25.15
C TRP A 195 -5.46 -11.86 -24.37
N TRP A 196 -4.26 -11.30 -24.53
CA TRP A 196 -3.92 -10.02 -23.94
C TRP A 196 -4.80 -8.90 -24.48
N LYS A 197 -5.01 -8.88 -25.78
CA LYS A 197 -5.85 -7.87 -26.45
C LYS A 197 -7.33 -8.08 -26.16
N GLU A 198 -7.77 -9.33 -26.08
CA GLU A 198 -9.19 -9.64 -25.81
C GLU A 198 -9.58 -9.38 -24.35
N CYS A 199 -8.72 -9.75 -23.40
CA CYS A 199 -9.06 -9.72 -21.98
C CYS A 199 -8.61 -8.44 -21.25
N LEU A 200 -7.66 -7.67 -21.81
CA LEU A 200 -7.05 -6.54 -21.12
C LEU A 200 -7.26 -5.22 -21.85
N ASN A 201 -7.40 -4.17 -21.06
CA ASN A 201 -7.30 -2.80 -21.52
C ASN A 201 -5.81 -2.42 -21.63
N ASP A 202 -5.44 -1.74 -22.69
CA ASP A 202 -4.06 -1.30 -22.91
C ASP A 202 -3.64 -0.26 -21.87
N VAL A 203 -4.56 0.58 -21.46
CA VAL A 203 -4.37 1.64 -20.47
C VAL A 203 -5.55 1.65 -19.53
N ALA A 204 -5.29 1.63 -18.23
CA ALA A 204 -6.27 1.89 -17.19
C ALA A 204 -5.96 3.24 -16.53
N VAL A 205 -6.97 4.06 -16.32
CA VAL A 205 -6.83 5.41 -15.78
C VAL A 205 -7.12 5.38 -14.28
N GLN A 206 -6.24 5.99 -13.51
CA GLN A 206 -6.42 6.25 -12.09
C GLN A 206 -6.53 7.76 -11.87
N GLN A 207 -7.51 8.18 -11.10
CA GLN A 207 -7.76 9.58 -10.76
C GLN A 207 -7.91 9.72 -9.26
N ASN A 208 -7.24 10.70 -8.69
CA ASN A 208 -7.36 11.07 -7.28
C ASN A 208 -7.46 12.58 -7.16
N TYR A 209 -8.52 13.07 -6.55
CA TYR A 209 -8.77 14.50 -6.32
C TYR A 209 -9.03 14.68 -4.83
N ASP A 210 -8.27 15.57 -4.20
CA ASP A 210 -8.36 15.83 -2.78
C ASP A 210 -8.42 17.32 -2.50
N LEU A 211 -9.29 17.67 -1.59
CA LEU A 211 -9.41 19.02 -1.06
C LEU A 211 -9.43 18.93 0.46
N SER A 212 -8.54 19.62 1.14
CA SER A 212 -8.50 19.68 2.59
C SER A 212 -8.36 21.10 3.10
N PHE A 213 -8.94 21.35 4.26
CA PHE A 213 -8.82 22.61 4.96
C PHE A 213 -8.58 22.37 6.45
N SER A 214 -7.79 23.20 7.06
CA SER A 214 -7.51 23.15 8.50
C SER A 214 -7.19 24.53 9.02
N GLY A 215 -7.48 24.76 10.30
CA GLY A 215 -7.18 26.02 10.96
C GLY A 215 -7.62 25.99 12.41
N GLY A 216 -7.45 27.09 13.10
CA GLY A 216 -7.93 27.17 14.46
C GLY A 216 -7.58 28.46 15.18
N THR A 217 -8.38 28.75 16.18
CA THR A 217 -8.19 29.82 17.16
C THR A 217 -7.86 29.19 18.51
N ASP A 218 -7.69 30.01 19.55
CA ASP A 218 -7.50 29.51 20.92
C ASP A 218 -8.70 28.72 21.45
N LYS A 219 -9.90 28.94 20.87
CA LYS A 219 -11.15 28.35 21.34
C LYS A 219 -11.69 27.25 20.44
N LEU A 220 -11.31 27.25 19.16
CA LEU A 220 -11.83 26.31 18.17
C LEU A 220 -10.74 25.89 17.21
N ILE A 221 -10.53 24.59 17.09
CA ILE A 221 -9.66 23.97 16.08
C ILE A 221 -10.57 23.17 15.15
N TYR A 222 -10.35 23.30 13.84
CA TYR A 222 -11.13 22.60 12.82
C TYR A 222 -10.25 22.02 11.74
N SER A 223 -10.67 20.92 11.18
CA SER A 223 -10.12 20.31 9.98
C SER A 223 -11.20 19.55 9.24
N GLY A 224 -11.08 19.45 7.93
CA GLY A 224 -11.96 18.65 7.10
C GLY A 224 -11.30 18.35 5.78
N SER A 225 -11.69 17.23 5.16
CA SER A 225 -11.21 16.82 3.85
C SER A 225 -12.32 16.18 3.03
N ILE A 226 -12.22 16.32 1.71
CA ILE A 226 -13.06 15.63 0.74
C ILE A 226 -12.14 15.04 -0.30
N GLY A 227 -12.25 13.73 -0.52
CA GLY A 227 -11.47 13.00 -1.52
C GLY A 227 -12.38 12.27 -2.51
N TYR A 228 -11.96 12.24 -3.75
CA TYR A 228 -12.56 11.42 -4.80
C TYR A 228 -11.48 10.57 -5.46
N TYR A 229 -11.67 9.26 -5.41
CA TYR A 229 -10.77 8.30 -6.03
C TYR A 229 -11.53 7.43 -7.03
N LYS A 230 -10.98 7.32 -8.25
CA LYS A 230 -11.47 6.42 -9.29
C LYS A 230 -10.29 5.67 -9.90
N GLN A 231 -10.45 4.38 -10.08
CA GLN A 231 -9.49 3.53 -10.76
C GLN A 231 -10.22 2.60 -11.72
N ASP A 232 -9.82 2.65 -12.99
CA ASP A 232 -10.34 1.74 -13.99
C ASP A 232 -9.61 0.38 -13.90
N SER A 233 -10.31 -0.70 -14.26
CA SER A 233 -9.73 -2.04 -14.29
C SER A 233 -8.84 -2.20 -15.53
N GLN A 234 -7.74 -2.93 -15.35
CA GLN A 234 -6.92 -3.42 -16.46
C GLN A 234 -7.58 -4.59 -17.18
N TYR A 235 -8.53 -5.28 -16.53
CA TYR A 235 -9.31 -6.35 -17.14
C TYR A 235 -10.59 -5.81 -17.76
N LYS A 236 -10.91 -6.25 -18.96
CA LYS A 236 -12.22 -6.00 -19.58
C LYS A 236 -13.26 -6.83 -18.83
N VAL A 237 -14.03 -6.20 -17.93
CA VAL A 237 -15.07 -6.87 -17.16
C VAL A 237 -16.41 -6.70 -17.88
N GLY A 238 -17.08 -7.81 -18.18
CA GLY A 238 -18.53 -7.78 -18.48
C GLY A 238 -18.95 -7.52 -19.92
N GLN A 239 -18.14 -7.90 -20.90
CA GLN A 239 -18.59 -8.02 -22.31
C GLN A 239 -18.41 -9.47 -22.77
N TRP A 240 -19.21 -10.35 -22.23
CA TRP A 240 -19.36 -11.75 -22.72
C TRP A 240 -20.79 -11.94 -23.21
#